data_dd5a3ccb5444e5d9baed05695ecca3d5
#
_entry.id   dd5a3ccb5444e5d9baed05695ecca3d5
#
_cell.length_a   1.000
_cell.length_b   1.000
_cell.length_c   1.000
_cell.angle_alpha   90.00
_cell.angle_beta   90.00
_cell.angle_gamma   90.00
#
_symmetry.space_group_name_H-M   'P 1'
#
loop_
_entity.id
_entity.type
_entity.pdbx_description
1 polymer ?
#
loop_
_entity_poly.entity_id
_entity_poly.type
_entity_poly.pdbx_seq_one_letter_code
_entity_poly.pdbx_strand_id
1 'polypeptide(L)'
;MENNTNHVDEQYINCLKYILENGCKKNTRSGEVLSVFGLSMRFKLKEGFPVLTTKKMFTKGFIHELLWFLKGDTNIKYLVDNNVNFWSPDAYRFYNELLDKQDCIRGGEFSKNSGLRIDFDTFIEKVKSGEETLITKKKNENGNHIKLWYKYGDLGPVYGKQWRHWGNTDFDQIQNIINLLRYDPYNRRLLLTGYNPDVLHDIA
;
A
#
# COMPACT_ATOMS: atom_id res chain seq x y z
N MET A 1 23.72 -20.68 28.39
CA MET A 1 23.20 -20.58 27.01
C MET A 1 23.48 -19.16 26.58
N GLU A 2 24.50 -18.98 25.75
CA GLU A 2 24.73 -17.65 25.13
C GLU A 2 23.54 -17.32 24.24
N ASN A 3 22.83 -16.23 24.58
CA ASN A 3 21.79 -15.67 23.74
C ASN A 3 22.47 -15.16 22.47
N ASN A 4 22.53 -16.00 21.45
CA ASN A 4 23.02 -15.63 20.11
C ASN A 4 21.93 -14.79 19.42
N THR A 5 21.66 -13.60 19.96
CA THR A 5 20.78 -12.61 19.34
C THR A 5 21.49 -12.11 18.10
N ASN A 6 20.84 -12.21 16.93
CA ASN A 6 21.43 -11.66 15.73
C ASN A 6 21.43 -10.12 15.82
N HIS A 7 22.38 -9.48 15.16
CA HIS A 7 22.57 -8.02 15.18
C HIS A 7 21.31 -7.22 14.76
N VAL A 8 20.40 -7.79 13.97
CA VAL A 8 19.11 -7.19 13.56
C VAL A 8 18.16 -7.12 14.74
N ASP A 9 17.99 -8.24 15.46
CA ASP A 9 17.13 -8.33 16.64
C ASP A 9 17.62 -7.42 17.77
N GLU A 10 18.93 -7.32 17.97
CA GLU A 10 19.53 -6.45 18.99
C GLU A 10 19.20 -4.98 18.73
N GLN A 11 19.39 -4.50 17.50
CA GLN A 11 19.03 -3.12 17.14
C GLN A 11 17.53 -2.85 17.32
N TYR A 12 16.68 -3.80 16.91
CA TYR A 12 15.24 -3.67 17.06
C TYR A 12 14.83 -3.60 18.54
N ILE A 13 15.35 -4.49 19.38
CA ILE A 13 15.09 -4.51 20.83
C ILE A 13 15.55 -3.19 21.49
N ASN A 14 16.72 -2.68 21.10
CA ASN A 14 17.22 -1.42 21.62
C ASN A 14 16.34 -0.22 21.20
N CYS A 15 15.82 -0.21 19.96
CA CYS A 15 14.83 0.78 19.54
C CYS A 15 13.54 0.69 20.38
N LEU A 16 13.03 -0.50 20.64
CA LEU A 16 11.83 -0.67 21.47
C LEU A 16 12.05 -0.15 22.91
N LYS A 17 13.16 -0.51 23.53
CA LYS A 17 13.52 -0.01 24.87
C LYS A 17 13.60 1.51 24.89
N TYR A 18 14.28 2.10 23.91
CA TYR A 18 14.40 3.56 23.82
C TYR A 18 13.04 4.25 23.68
N ILE A 19 12.12 3.67 22.86
CA ILE A 19 10.75 4.21 22.70
C ILE A 19 9.96 4.11 24.01
N LEU A 20 10.09 3.01 24.75
CA LEU A 20 9.42 2.83 26.04
C LEU A 20 9.89 3.85 27.09
N GLU A 21 11.17 4.20 27.10
CA GLU A 21 11.77 5.11 28.05
C GLU A 21 11.58 6.59 27.68
N ASN A 22 11.61 6.92 26.38
CA ASN A 22 11.68 8.30 25.87
C ASN A 22 10.50 8.71 24.99
N GLY A 23 9.57 7.79 24.74
CA GLY A 23 8.46 8.03 23.79
C GLY A 23 7.40 8.98 24.35
N CYS A 24 6.91 9.87 23.49
CA CYS A 24 5.75 10.69 23.77
C CYS A 24 4.47 9.97 23.32
N LYS A 25 3.41 10.05 24.13
CA LYS A 25 2.10 9.53 23.77
C LYS A 25 1.47 10.35 22.65
N LYS A 26 0.93 9.65 21.64
CA LYS A 26 0.18 10.23 20.51
C LYS A 26 -1.07 9.41 20.24
N ASN A 27 -2.16 10.10 19.95
CA ASN A 27 -3.38 9.45 19.44
C ASN A 27 -3.29 9.32 17.92
N THR A 28 -3.51 8.10 17.44
CA THR A 28 -3.53 7.78 16.01
C THR A 28 -4.84 7.06 15.65
N ARG A 29 -5.08 6.83 14.37
CA ARG A 29 -6.23 6.02 13.91
C ARG A 29 -6.25 4.60 14.51
N SER A 30 -5.09 4.10 14.93
CA SER A 30 -4.93 2.76 15.55
C SER A 30 -4.96 2.80 17.09
N GLY A 31 -5.28 3.94 17.69
CA GLY A 31 -5.29 4.15 19.14
C GLY A 31 -4.08 4.93 19.66
N GLU A 32 -3.88 4.89 20.99
CA GLU A 32 -2.75 5.52 21.64
C GLU A 32 -1.45 4.75 21.35
N VAL A 33 -0.40 5.47 20.94
CA VAL A 33 0.94 4.92 20.66
C VAL A 33 2.02 5.75 21.36
N LEU A 34 3.17 5.12 21.64
CA LEU A 34 4.41 5.82 22.02
C LEU A 34 5.22 6.10 20.75
N SER A 35 5.73 7.30 20.62
CA SER A 35 6.48 7.75 19.45
C SER A 35 7.69 8.57 19.84
N VAL A 36 8.82 8.35 19.19
CA VAL A 36 10.00 9.21 19.21
C VAL A 36 10.31 9.69 17.80
N PHE A 37 11.01 10.79 17.67
CA PHE A 37 11.44 11.32 16.39
C PHE A 37 12.89 10.90 16.10
N GLY A 38 13.11 10.30 14.92
CA GLY A 38 14.45 10.12 14.38
C GLY A 38 15.25 8.94 14.95
N LEU A 39 14.67 7.73 15.04
CA LEU A 39 15.45 6.50 15.28
C LEU A 39 16.01 5.94 13.97
N SER A 40 17.25 5.43 14.03
CA SER A 40 17.92 4.81 12.90
C SER A 40 18.46 3.43 13.25
N MET A 41 18.29 2.47 12.34
CA MET A 41 18.95 1.17 12.38
C MET A 41 19.84 1.01 11.14
N ARG A 42 20.97 0.30 11.28
CA ARG A 42 21.93 0.07 10.19
C ARG A 42 22.22 -1.40 10.03
N PHE A 43 22.04 -1.91 8.80
CA PHE A 43 22.24 -3.31 8.49
C PHE A 43 23.29 -3.49 7.39
N LYS A 44 24.20 -4.47 7.59
CA LYS A 44 25.17 -4.86 6.59
C LYS A 44 24.57 -5.99 5.75
N LEU A 45 24.08 -5.70 4.54
CA LEU A 45 23.43 -6.70 3.68
C LEU A 45 24.34 -7.87 3.30
N LYS A 46 25.67 -7.73 3.42
CA LYS A 46 26.63 -8.84 3.25
C LYS A 46 26.47 -9.94 4.30
N GLU A 47 25.92 -9.61 5.48
CA GLU A 47 25.67 -10.54 6.58
C GLU A 47 24.30 -11.25 6.45
N GLY A 48 23.51 -10.90 5.45
CA GLY A 48 22.20 -11.44 5.16
C GLY A 48 21.11 -10.39 5.09
N PHE A 49 19.91 -10.83 4.72
CA PHE A 49 18.74 -9.97 4.70
C PHE A 49 18.26 -9.70 6.15
N PRO A 50 17.98 -8.44 6.54
CA PRO A 50 17.68 -8.06 7.92
C PRO A 50 16.26 -8.46 8.36
N VAL A 51 16.01 -9.75 8.52
CA VAL A 51 14.74 -10.28 9.03
C VAL A 51 14.81 -10.44 10.55
N LEU A 52 13.77 -9.98 11.24
CA LEU A 52 13.61 -10.19 12.67
C LEU A 52 13.36 -11.69 12.97
N THR A 53 13.98 -12.21 14.04
CA THR A 53 13.75 -13.56 14.55
C THR A 53 13.07 -13.55 15.93
N THR A 54 12.85 -12.39 16.52
CA THR A 54 12.12 -12.19 17.79
C THR A 54 10.65 -12.63 17.73
N LYS A 55 10.10 -12.76 16.52
CA LYS A 55 8.75 -13.28 16.25
C LYS A 55 8.74 -14.03 14.93
N LYS A 56 7.76 -14.94 14.76
CA LYS A 56 7.55 -15.62 13.48
C LYS A 56 7.13 -14.62 12.41
N MET A 57 7.97 -14.42 11.41
CA MET A 57 7.69 -13.55 10.29
C MET A 57 6.92 -14.29 9.20
N PHE A 58 5.90 -13.64 8.63
CA PHE A 58 5.17 -14.16 7.48
C PHE A 58 5.92 -13.78 6.18
N THR A 59 7.05 -14.47 5.94
CA THR A 59 7.97 -14.18 4.82
C THR A 59 7.29 -14.29 3.47
N LYS A 60 6.41 -15.27 3.27
CA LYS A 60 5.60 -15.39 2.05
C LYS A 60 4.83 -14.09 1.77
N GLY A 61 4.22 -13.49 2.80
CA GLY A 61 3.42 -12.28 2.67
C GLY A 61 4.21 -11.11 2.11
N PHE A 62 5.33 -10.74 2.73
CA PHE A 62 6.11 -9.58 2.28
C PHE A 62 6.80 -9.81 0.93
N ILE A 63 7.15 -11.07 0.58
CA ILE A 63 7.69 -11.38 -0.75
C ILE A 63 6.63 -11.14 -1.83
N HIS A 64 5.41 -11.66 -1.64
CA HIS A 64 4.32 -11.43 -2.60
C HIS A 64 3.94 -9.95 -2.70
N GLU A 65 3.92 -9.21 -1.57
CA GLU A 65 3.67 -7.78 -1.56
C GLU A 65 4.73 -7.02 -2.38
N LEU A 66 6.02 -7.30 -2.15
CA LEU A 66 7.10 -6.69 -2.92
C LEU A 66 6.98 -7.00 -4.42
N LEU A 67 6.68 -8.24 -4.79
CA LEU A 67 6.49 -8.63 -6.19
C LEU A 67 5.28 -7.90 -6.81
N TRP A 68 4.22 -7.71 -6.05
CA TRP A 68 3.04 -6.95 -6.46
C TRP A 68 3.39 -5.48 -6.71
N PHE A 69 4.13 -4.82 -5.81
CA PHE A 69 4.63 -3.46 -6.02
C PHE A 69 5.57 -3.35 -7.23
N LEU A 70 6.50 -4.29 -7.38
CA LEU A 70 7.44 -4.29 -8.52
C LEU A 70 6.75 -4.49 -9.88
N LYS A 71 5.56 -5.11 -9.91
CA LYS A 71 4.72 -5.18 -11.11
C LYS A 71 4.00 -3.88 -11.43
N GLY A 72 3.92 -2.95 -10.48
CA GLY A 72 3.11 -1.73 -10.60
C GLY A 72 1.62 -1.99 -10.53
N ASP A 73 1.22 -3.17 -10.04
CA ASP A 73 -0.19 -3.56 -9.91
C ASP A 73 -0.85 -2.78 -8.76
N THR A 74 -2.11 -2.44 -8.94
CA THR A 74 -2.95 -1.73 -7.96
C THR A 74 -4.06 -2.60 -7.40
N ASN A 75 -4.30 -3.77 -8.02
CA ASN A 75 -5.38 -4.66 -7.63
C ASN A 75 -4.88 -5.78 -6.71
N ILE A 76 -5.56 -5.98 -5.59
CA ILE A 76 -5.17 -6.98 -4.58
C ILE A 76 -5.45 -8.43 -4.98
N LYS A 77 -6.10 -8.68 -6.12
CA LYS A 77 -6.45 -10.05 -6.55
C LYS A 77 -5.24 -10.99 -6.50
N TYR A 78 -4.10 -10.57 -7.03
CA TYR A 78 -2.87 -11.36 -6.97
C TYR A 78 -2.48 -11.75 -5.53
N LEU A 79 -2.63 -10.84 -4.58
CA LEU A 79 -2.32 -11.08 -3.16
C LEU A 79 -3.32 -12.07 -2.56
N VAL A 80 -4.62 -11.87 -2.79
CA VAL A 80 -5.70 -12.72 -2.30
C VAL A 80 -5.56 -14.14 -2.84
N ASP A 81 -5.28 -14.31 -4.13
CA ASP A 81 -5.06 -15.61 -4.78
C ASP A 81 -3.85 -16.35 -4.19
N ASN A 82 -2.90 -15.63 -3.60
CA ASN A 82 -1.73 -16.18 -2.91
C ASN A 82 -1.90 -16.28 -1.38
N ASN A 83 -3.11 -16.09 -0.85
CA ASN A 83 -3.43 -16.07 0.58
C ASN A 83 -2.66 -14.99 1.37
N VAL A 84 -2.49 -13.81 0.79
CA VAL A 84 -1.89 -12.62 1.39
C VAL A 84 -2.97 -11.56 1.51
N ASN A 85 -3.52 -11.36 2.72
CA ASN A 85 -4.80 -10.65 2.91
C ASN A 85 -4.66 -9.32 3.67
N PHE A 86 -3.44 -8.85 3.99
CA PHE A 86 -3.32 -7.64 4.83
C PHE A 86 -3.71 -6.35 4.12
N TRP A 87 -3.81 -6.32 2.79
CA TRP A 87 -4.36 -5.21 2.01
C TRP A 87 -5.88 -5.30 1.80
N SER A 88 -6.51 -6.43 2.15
CA SER A 88 -7.94 -6.65 1.92
C SER A 88 -8.85 -5.67 2.67
N PRO A 89 -8.59 -5.35 3.97
CA PRO A 89 -9.37 -4.33 4.68
C PRO A 89 -9.22 -2.93 4.07
N ASP A 90 -8.02 -2.57 3.61
CA ASP A 90 -7.78 -1.27 2.98
C ASP A 90 -8.49 -1.15 1.63
N ALA A 91 -8.48 -2.21 0.81
CA ALA A 91 -9.20 -2.25 -0.45
C ALA A 91 -10.73 -2.16 -0.25
N TYR A 92 -11.25 -2.82 0.77
CA TYR A 92 -12.69 -2.73 1.11
C TYR A 92 -13.07 -1.33 1.62
N ARG A 93 -12.21 -0.73 2.45
CA ARG A 93 -12.39 0.66 2.89
C ARG A 93 -12.39 1.61 1.69
N PHE A 94 -11.40 1.53 0.81
CA PHE A 94 -11.29 2.34 -0.40
C PHE A 94 -12.54 2.21 -1.29
N TYR A 95 -13.04 0.99 -1.49
CA TYR A 95 -14.29 0.75 -2.21
C TYR A 95 -15.47 1.50 -1.59
N ASN A 96 -15.64 1.41 -0.26
CA ASN A 96 -16.72 2.10 0.44
C ASN A 96 -16.57 3.63 0.37
N GLU A 97 -15.36 4.16 0.49
CA GLU A 97 -15.09 5.60 0.33
C GLU A 97 -15.44 6.11 -1.08
N LEU A 98 -15.19 5.30 -2.12
CA LEU A 98 -15.64 5.63 -3.47
C LEU A 98 -17.17 5.70 -3.56
N LEU A 99 -17.88 4.78 -2.91
CA LEU A 99 -19.35 4.81 -2.85
C LEU A 99 -19.86 6.01 -2.07
N ASP A 100 -19.23 6.36 -0.94
CA ASP A 100 -19.58 7.55 -0.14
C ASP A 100 -19.40 8.83 -0.96
N LYS A 101 -18.29 8.96 -1.69
CA LYS A 101 -18.09 10.09 -2.62
C LYS A 101 -19.20 10.17 -3.67
N GLN A 102 -19.69 9.03 -4.19
CA GLN A 102 -20.81 9.02 -5.15
C GLN A 102 -22.15 9.38 -4.49
N ASP A 103 -22.40 8.93 -3.28
CA ASP A 103 -23.60 9.27 -2.52
C ASP A 103 -23.66 10.79 -2.23
N CYS A 104 -22.54 11.39 -1.83
CA CYS A 104 -22.43 12.84 -1.66
C CYS A 104 -22.73 13.62 -2.95
N ILE A 105 -22.18 13.22 -4.09
CA ILE A 105 -22.36 13.90 -5.38
C ILE A 105 -23.82 13.80 -5.86
N ARG A 106 -24.54 12.72 -5.54
CA ARG A 106 -25.90 12.43 -6.04
C ARG A 106 -27.01 12.76 -5.06
N GLY A 107 -26.66 13.29 -3.88
CA GLY A 107 -27.63 13.74 -2.89
C GLY A 107 -28.29 12.61 -2.11
N GLY A 108 -27.55 11.55 -1.75
CA GLY A 108 -28.06 10.59 -0.79
C GLY A 108 -27.75 9.11 -1.01
N GLU A 109 -28.72 8.22 -1.09
CA GLU A 109 -28.59 6.78 -0.94
C GLU A 109 -28.36 6.01 -2.26
N PHE A 110 -27.63 6.59 -3.22
CA PHE A 110 -27.42 5.96 -4.52
C PHE A 110 -26.78 4.56 -4.40
N SER A 111 -25.74 4.42 -3.59
CA SER A 111 -25.00 3.15 -3.46
C SER A 111 -25.86 2.06 -2.79
N LYS A 112 -26.73 2.41 -1.87
CA LYS A 112 -27.67 1.47 -1.24
C LYS A 112 -28.73 0.99 -2.24
N ASN A 113 -29.34 1.93 -2.96
CA ASN A 113 -30.42 1.64 -3.91
C ASN A 113 -29.96 0.89 -5.16
N SER A 114 -28.66 0.95 -5.48
CA SER A 114 -28.05 0.25 -6.65
C SER A 114 -27.52 -1.14 -6.34
N GLY A 115 -27.61 -1.60 -5.06
CA GLY A 115 -27.04 -2.88 -4.63
C GLY A 115 -25.49 -2.92 -4.64
N LEU A 116 -24.84 -1.76 -4.68
CA LEU A 116 -23.36 -1.66 -4.64
C LEU A 116 -22.78 -1.84 -3.24
N ARG A 117 -23.56 -1.55 -2.18
CA ARG A 117 -23.14 -1.80 -0.79
C ARG A 117 -23.22 -3.28 -0.49
N ILE A 118 -22.06 -3.92 -0.38
CA ILE A 118 -21.88 -5.34 -0.08
C ILE A 118 -21.03 -5.51 1.18
N ASP A 119 -21.13 -6.66 1.83
CA ASP A 119 -20.29 -7.00 2.98
C ASP A 119 -18.87 -7.38 2.53
N PHE A 120 -17.97 -7.53 3.51
CA PHE A 120 -16.55 -7.81 3.26
C PHE A 120 -16.32 -9.15 2.56
N ASP A 121 -17.05 -10.19 2.95
CA ASP A 121 -16.87 -11.55 2.39
C ASP A 121 -17.30 -11.58 0.93
N THR A 122 -18.46 -11.01 0.62
CA THR A 122 -18.94 -10.82 -0.76
C THR A 122 -17.94 -9.98 -1.59
N PHE A 123 -17.36 -8.93 -0.99
CA PHE A 123 -16.33 -8.14 -1.67
C PHE A 123 -15.10 -9.00 -2.04
N ILE A 124 -14.62 -9.84 -1.13
CA ILE A 124 -13.48 -10.73 -1.37
C ILE A 124 -13.79 -11.79 -2.44
N GLU A 125 -15.00 -12.32 -2.47
CA GLU A 125 -15.44 -13.24 -3.53
C GLU A 125 -15.38 -12.56 -4.90
N LYS A 126 -15.85 -11.32 -5.00
CA LYS A 126 -15.77 -10.51 -6.23
C LYS A 126 -14.34 -10.17 -6.65
N VAL A 127 -13.44 -9.93 -5.68
CA VAL A 127 -12.00 -9.78 -5.95
C VAL A 127 -11.44 -11.07 -6.57
N LYS A 128 -11.75 -12.23 -5.99
CA LYS A 128 -11.30 -13.54 -6.49
C LYS A 128 -11.83 -13.83 -7.89
N SER A 129 -13.08 -13.54 -8.17
CA SER A 129 -13.69 -13.72 -9.50
C SER A 129 -13.14 -12.74 -10.55
N GLY A 130 -12.56 -11.60 -10.09
CA GLY A 130 -12.06 -10.54 -10.98
C GLY A 130 -13.19 -9.69 -11.57
N GLU A 131 -14.33 -9.63 -10.87
CA GLU A 131 -15.49 -8.86 -11.31
C GLU A 131 -15.22 -7.36 -11.35
N GLU A 132 -16.00 -6.69 -12.21
CA GLU A 132 -16.05 -5.23 -12.31
C GLU A 132 -17.48 -4.75 -12.11
N THR A 133 -17.63 -3.55 -11.59
CA THR A 133 -18.93 -2.91 -11.43
C THR A 133 -18.93 -1.48 -11.94
N LEU A 134 -20.07 -1.03 -12.40
CA LEU A 134 -20.26 0.37 -12.82
C LEU A 134 -20.60 1.24 -11.62
N ILE A 135 -19.65 2.03 -11.15
CA ILE A 135 -19.86 2.92 -10.00
C ILE A 135 -20.62 4.18 -10.41
N THR A 136 -20.29 4.79 -11.55
CA THR A 136 -20.96 6.03 -11.97
C THR A 136 -20.94 6.23 -13.48
N LYS A 137 -21.87 7.12 -13.91
CA LYS A 137 -21.86 7.72 -15.24
C LYS A 137 -21.69 9.23 -15.04
N LYS A 138 -20.56 9.80 -15.38
CA LYS A 138 -20.33 11.27 -15.39
C LYS A 138 -20.56 11.81 -16.80
N LYS A 139 -20.97 13.10 -16.90
CA LYS A 139 -20.85 13.85 -18.13
C LYS A 139 -19.49 14.54 -18.12
N ASN A 140 -18.74 14.44 -19.22
CA ASN A 140 -17.55 15.25 -19.42
C ASN A 140 -17.91 16.69 -19.75
N GLU A 141 -16.92 17.56 -19.90
CA GLU A 141 -17.08 18.97 -20.23
C GLU A 141 -17.85 19.17 -21.56
N ASN A 142 -17.79 18.19 -22.47
CA ASN A 142 -18.49 18.16 -23.75
C ASN A 142 -19.89 17.55 -23.70
N GLY A 143 -20.40 17.25 -22.48
CA GLY A 143 -21.73 16.67 -22.28
C GLY A 143 -21.84 15.16 -22.52
N ASN A 144 -20.76 14.48 -22.89
CA ASN A 144 -20.74 13.03 -23.13
C ASN A 144 -20.75 12.24 -21.83
N HIS A 145 -21.47 11.12 -21.79
CA HIS A 145 -21.48 10.24 -20.63
C HIS A 145 -20.18 9.43 -20.55
N ILE A 146 -19.42 9.59 -19.46
CA ILE A 146 -18.30 8.74 -19.08
C ILE A 146 -18.80 7.73 -18.06
N LYS A 147 -18.56 6.45 -18.30
CA LYS A 147 -18.82 5.36 -17.36
C LYS A 147 -17.55 5.13 -16.52
N LEU A 148 -17.66 5.20 -15.21
CA LEU A 148 -16.58 4.82 -14.29
C LEU A 148 -16.80 3.37 -13.85
N TRP A 149 -15.96 2.49 -14.34
CA TRP A 149 -15.90 1.10 -13.92
C TRP A 149 -14.91 0.96 -12.77
N TYR A 150 -15.25 0.13 -11.80
CA TYR A 150 -14.39 -0.26 -10.71
C TYR A 150 -14.18 -1.76 -10.74
N LYS A 151 -12.93 -2.19 -10.77
CA LYS A 151 -12.55 -3.59 -10.62
C LYS A 151 -12.41 -3.88 -9.12
N TYR A 152 -13.15 -4.85 -8.61
CA TYR A 152 -13.07 -5.17 -7.20
C TYR A 152 -11.65 -5.48 -6.78
N GLY A 153 -11.21 -4.87 -5.67
CA GLY A 153 -9.84 -4.99 -5.16
C GLY A 153 -8.84 -3.96 -5.66
N ASP A 154 -9.23 -3.03 -6.53
CA ASP A 154 -8.37 -1.91 -6.93
C ASP A 154 -8.26 -0.89 -5.79
N LEU A 155 -7.04 -0.49 -5.49
CA LEU A 155 -6.66 0.47 -4.44
C LEU A 155 -6.32 1.87 -4.99
N GLY A 156 -6.42 2.05 -6.30
CA GLY A 156 -5.94 3.28 -6.92
C GLY A 156 -4.41 3.38 -6.96
N PRO A 157 -3.83 4.60 -6.98
CA PRO A 157 -2.42 4.82 -7.29
C PRO A 157 -1.47 4.55 -6.11
N VAL A 158 -1.50 3.32 -5.56
CA VAL A 158 -0.63 2.88 -4.47
C VAL A 158 0.85 2.76 -4.88
N TYR A 159 1.73 2.42 -3.94
CA TYR A 159 3.19 2.47 -4.06
C TYR A 159 3.75 1.85 -5.36
N GLY A 160 3.29 0.68 -5.77
CA GLY A 160 3.75 0.01 -6.99
C GLY A 160 3.46 0.81 -8.25
N LYS A 161 2.28 1.43 -8.34
CA LYS A 161 1.91 2.34 -9.43
C LYS A 161 2.89 3.51 -9.51
N GLN A 162 3.23 4.13 -8.37
CA GLN A 162 4.18 5.24 -8.34
C GLN A 162 5.60 4.80 -8.73
N TRP A 163 6.00 3.59 -8.39
CA TRP A 163 7.33 3.06 -8.72
C TRP A 163 7.50 2.78 -10.21
N ARG A 164 6.45 2.28 -10.87
CA ARG A 164 6.51 1.85 -12.27
C ARG A 164 5.94 2.85 -13.26
N HIS A 165 5.05 3.73 -12.80
CA HIS A 165 4.37 4.75 -13.60
C HIS A 165 4.10 5.97 -12.74
N TRP A 166 5.11 6.82 -12.52
CA TRP A 166 5.01 7.98 -11.65
C TRP A 166 3.91 8.95 -12.08
N GLY A 167 2.98 9.22 -11.19
CA GLY A 167 1.85 10.12 -11.45
C GLY A 167 1.05 9.68 -12.68
N ASN A 168 0.86 10.60 -13.61
CA ASN A 168 0.20 10.38 -14.90
C ASN A 168 1.19 10.25 -16.06
N THR A 169 2.46 9.95 -15.78
CA THR A 169 3.51 9.79 -16.77
C THR A 169 3.90 8.32 -16.92
N ASP A 170 4.65 8.02 -17.98
CA ASP A 170 5.26 6.70 -18.18
C ASP A 170 6.64 6.58 -17.52
N PHE A 171 6.99 7.48 -16.59
CA PHE A 171 8.29 7.45 -15.93
C PHE A 171 8.38 6.29 -14.93
N ASP A 172 9.22 5.31 -15.26
CA ASP A 172 9.51 4.13 -14.45
C ASP A 172 10.72 4.40 -13.54
N GLN A 173 10.48 4.64 -12.24
CA GLN A 173 11.52 4.91 -11.26
C GLN A 173 12.44 3.70 -11.04
N ILE A 174 11.90 2.47 -11.05
CA ILE A 174 12.68 1.24 -10.87
C ILE A 174 13.64 1.08 -12.03
N GLN A 175 13.15 1.22 -13.27
CA GLN A 175 14.03 1.10 -14.45
C GLN A 175 15.09 2.20 -14.47
N ASN A 176 14.74 3.41 -14.08
CA ASN A 176 15.70 4.52 -13.97
C ASN A 176 16.81 4.22 -12.96
N ILE A 177 16.48 3.70 -11.77
CA ILE A 177 17.47 3.33 -10.75
C ILE A 177 18.37 2.21 -11.25
N ILE A 178 17.82 1.18 -11.91
CA ILE A 178 18.60 0.08 -12.48
C ILE A 178 19.62 0.63 -13.52
N ASN A 179 19.19 1.54 -14.36
CA ASN A 179 20.06 2.16 -15.36
C ASN A 179 21.16 3.00 -14.69
N LEU A 180 20.81 3.83 -13.70
CA LEU A 180 21.77 4.63 -12.97
C LEU A 180 22.80 3.75 -12.23
N LEU A 181 22.37 2.69 -11.57
CA LEU A 181 23.28 1.75 -10.88
C LEU A 181 24.25 1.06 -11.84
N ARG A 182 23.87 0.84 -13.10
CA ARG A 182 24.74 0.24 -14.12
C ARG A 182 25.76 1.21 -14.69
N TYR A 183 25.37 2.46 -14.91
CA TYR A 183 26.19 3.44 -15.67
C TYR A 183 26.84 4.50 -14.79
N ASP A 184 26.25 4.82 -13.63
CA ASP A 184 26.75 5.81 -12.67
C ASP A 184 26.33 5.42 -11.24
N PRO A 185 26.96 4.39 -10.63
CA PRO A 185 26.56 3.85 -9.32
C PRO A 185 26.76 4.83 -8.16
N TYR A 186 27.51 5.90 -8.36
CA TYR A 186 27.70 6.98 -7.36
C TYR A 186 26.80 8.19 -7.59
N ASN A 187 25.80 8.05 -8.45
CA ASN A 187 24.85 9.13 -8.74
C ASN A 187 24.06 9.53 -7.47
N ARG A 188 24.01 10.84 -7.20
CA ARG A 188 23.28 11.40 -6.06
C ARG A 188 21.75 11.36 -6.20
N ARG A 189 21.25 10.99 -7.38
CA ARG A 189 19.83 10.96 -7.72
C ARG A 189 19.24 9.55 -7.75
N LEU A 190 19.86 8.60 -7.04
CA LEU A 190 19.30 7.28 -6.80
C LEU A 190 18.17 7.41 -5.78
N LEU A 191 17.00 7.78 -6.27
CA LEU A 191 15.81 8.03 -5.47
C LEU A 191 14.66 7.16 -5.97
N LEU A 192 13.99 6.49 -5.02
CA LEU A 192 12.72 5.80 -5.24
C LEU A 192 11.73 6.31 -4.19
N THR A 193 10.57 6.80 -4.62
CA THR A 193 9.50 7.24 -3.72
C THR A 193 8.15 6.71 -4.16
N GLY A 194 7.33 6.31 -3.18
CA GLY A 194 5.93 5.92 -3.39
C GLY A 194 4.95 7.04 -3.05
N TYR A 195 5.43 8.13 -2.45
CA TYR A 195 4.61 9.25 -2.00
C TYR A 195 4.59 10.34 -3.06
N ASN A 196 3.50 10.39 -3.83
CA ASN A 196 3.27 11.42 -4.82
C ASN A 196 2.26 12.44 -4.26
N PRO A 197 2.65 13.72 -4.06
CA PRO A 197 1.77 14.74 -3.50
C PRO A 197 0.45 14.93 -4.26
N ASP A 198 0.45 14.73 -5.58
CA ASP A 198 -0.73 14.92 -6.43
C ASP A 198 -1.85 13.90 -6.15
N VAL A 199 -1.51 12.75 -5.57
CA VAL A 199 -2.44 11.63 -5.37
C VAL A 199 -2.52 11.15 -3.91
N LEU A 200 -1.92 11.87 -2.95
CA LEU A 200 -1.95 11.48 -1.53
C LEU A 200 -3.36 11.37 -0.95
N HIS A 201 -4.32 12.10 -1.52
CA HIS A 201 -5.72 12.05 -1.12
C HIS A 201 -6.49 10.85 -1.69
N ASP A 202 -5.91 10.15 -2.66
CA ASP A 202 -6.52 9.02 -3.38
C ASP A 202 -5.82 7.69 -3.07
N ILE A 203 -4.83 7.70 -2.16
CA ILE A 203 -4.16 6.49 -1.70
C ILE A 203 -4.94 5.89 -0.52
N ALA A 204 -5.20 4.58 -0.60
CA ALA A 204 -5.92 3.81 0.42
C ALA A 204 -5.16 3.70 1.77
#